data_11c3e284f35b41f7adacce47f69f78c4
#
_entry.id   11c3e284f35b41f7adacce47f69f78c4
#
_cell.length_a   1.000
_cell.length_b   1.000
_cell.length_c   1.000
_cell.angle_alpha   90.00
_cell.angle_beta   90.00
_cell.angle_gamma   90.00
#
_symmetry.space_group_name_H-M   'P 1'
#
loop_
_entity.id
_entity.type
_entity.pdbx_description
1 polymer ?
#
loop_
_entity_poly.entity_id
_entity_poly.type
_entity_poly.pdbx_seq_one_letter_code
_entity_poly.pdbx_strand_id
1 'polypeptide(L)'
;MRIITLSVLTAATLLAGGYKIPESSLNATALGAAYVANAHGADAAYYNPAAMVYNDDAGLLEVDATYIGLSKIHYASTSGAYNIDSKSESFLVPTLHFTSKKLGDNGARVGLSIVAPAGLSKRWDSQPAKSSAEEFTLQTIEVNPTMAVPLSNTMSLGVGFRIVRTDGVVKSNTGATQVSRDLTGDAIDYGYNLALNYRPLNNLSLAATYRSKISLDVEGSATLNYLPSAYPTHAAYSGPASVSIPLPAALNLATAYTFETETTVEAVYERTYWSAYKNLDFDYSGTPNAATVAFGTPIPKNYENTNTYRLGLTQKIDKLTAMAGIAYDESPTPEATLGYELPDSNAWIFSLGARYQITPSWNIGLAGLVDMKESREVHQSSGSNPVNGEFSNAKAYLVTAGIEYRF
;
A
#
# COMPACT_ATOMS: atom_id res chain seq x y z
N MET A 1 -7.97 34.63 6.25
CA MET A 1 -8.45 33.47 5.53
C MET A 1 -8.05 32.25 6.40
N ARG A 2 -8.98 31.67 7.15
CA ARG A 2 -8.69 30.50 7.99
C ARG A 2 -8.54 29.31 7.07
N ILE A 3 -7.32 28.78 6.95
CA ILE A 3 -7.05 27.50 6.33
C ILE A 3 -7.74 26.46 7.22
N ILE A 4 -8.80 25.85 6.71
CA ILE A 4 -9.40 24.64 7.31
C ILE A 4 -8.36 23.56 7.09
N THR A 5 -7.59 23.25 8.12
CA THR A 5 -6.76 22.05 8.17
C THR A 5 -7.73 20.87 8.22
N LEU A 6 -8.02 20.30 7.07
CA LEU A 6 -8.69 19.01 6.97
C LEU A 6 -7.68 17.99 7.52
N SER A 7 -7.84 17.64 8.80
CA SER A 7 -7.12 16.51 9.39
C SER A 7 -7.63 15.25 8.71
N VAL A 8 -7.02 14.90 7.58
CA VAL A 8 -7.21 13.60 6.95
C VAL A 8 -6.67 12.58 7.95
N LEU A 9 -7.54 11.80 8.55
CA LEU A 9 -7.15 10.65 9.36
C LEU A 9 -6.46 9.66 8.42
N THR A 10 -5.14 9.65 8.50
CA THR A 10 -4.28 8.90 7.61
C THR A 10 -4.15 7.46 8.07
N ALA A 11 -4.31 6.57 7.14
CA ALA A 11 -4.21 5.13 7.33
C ALA A 11 -2.78 4.66 7.20
N ALA A 12 -2.38 3.81 8.12
CA ALA A 12 -1.20 2.98 7.96
C ALA A 12 -1.63 1.52 8.07
N THR A 13 -1.25 0.68 7.12
CA THR A 13 -1.71 -0.70 7.02
C THR A 13 -0.55 -1.66 6.85
N LEU A 14 -0.70 -2.87 7.40
CA LEU A 14 0.08 -4.03 6.99
C LEU A 14 -0.84 -4.87 6.11
N LEU A 15 -0.68 -4.74 4.82
CA LEU A 15 -1.30 -5.62 3.84
C LEU A 15 -0.25 -6.61 3.30
N ALA A 16 -0.67 -7.62 2.57
CA ALA A 16 0.23 -8.56 1.93
C ALA A 16 1.26 -7.85 1.04
N GLY A 17 2.47 -8.42 0.89
CA GLY A 17 3.52 -7.86 0.02
C GLY A 17 4.14 -6.55 0.50
N GLY A 18 4.62 -6.51 1.74
CA GLY A 18 5.29 -5.37 2.33
C GLY A 18 4.32 -4.30 2.85
N TYR A 19 4.43 -3.05 2.38
CA TYR A 19 3.59 -1.93 2.83
C TYR A 19 2.77 -1.26 1.70
N LYS A 20 2.53 -1.94 0.58
CA LYS A 20 1.62 -1.46 -0.48
C LYS A 20 0.16 -1.65 -0.07
N ILE A 21 -0.71 -0.77 -0.60
CA ILE A 21 -2.16 -0.84 -0.44
C ILE A 21 -2.79 -0.84 -1.84
N PRO A 22 -2.99 -2.01 -2.46
CA PRO A 22 -3.57 -2.07 -3.79
C PRO A 22 -5.08 -1.84 -3.82
N GLU A 23 -5.79 -1.96 -2.69
CA GLU A 23 -7.25 -1.85 -2.58
C GLU A 23 -7.69 -0.40 -2.31
N SER A 24 -7.43 0.50 -3.27
CA SER A 24 -7.68 1.95 -3.15
C SER A 24 -9.00 2.41 -3.79
N SER A 25 -9.96 1.51 -4.03
CA SER A 25 -11.34 1.80 -4.45
C SER A 25 -12.27 0.68 -4.02
N LEU A 26 -13.58 0.93 -4.15
CA LEU A 26 -14.60 -0.10 -3.88
C LEU A 26 -14.44 -1.31 -4.80
N ASN A 27 -14.24 -1.10 -6.11
CA ASN A 27 -14.08 -2.21 -7.06
C ASN A 27 -12.84 -3.04 -6.75
N ALA A 28 -11.72 -2.39 -6.46
CA ALA A 28 -10.50 -3.10 -6.12
C ALA A 28 -10.61 -3.84 -4.78
N THR A 29 -11.27 -3.26 -3.77
CA THR A 29 -11.57 -3.99 -2.53
C THR A 29 -12.42 -5.22 -2.81
N ALA A 30 -13.48 -5.10 -3.63
CA ALA A 30 -14.38 -6.21 -3.95
C ALA A 30 -13.72 -7.34 -4.74
N LEU A 31 -12.70 -7.01 -5.54
CA LEU A 31 -12.04 -7.94 -6.46
C LEU A 31 -10.64 -8.39 -5.98
N GLY A 32 -10.23 -8.04 -4.73
CA GLY A 32 -8.86 -8.30 -4.26
C GLY A 32 -7.80 -7.70 -5.17
N ALA A 33 -8.08 -6.50 -5.70
CA ALA A 33 -7.30 -5.78 -6.70
C ALA A 33 -7.09 -6.51 -8.05
N ALA A 34 -7.88 -7.55 -8.38
CA ALA A 34 -7.99 -8.09 -9.74
C ALA A 34 -8.82 -7.14 -10.62
N TYR A 35 -8.28 -5.94 -10.88
CA TYR A 35 -9.02 -4.83 -11.50
C TYR A 35 -8.09 -3.94 -12.34
N VAL A 36 -7.65 -4.44 -13.49
CA VAL A 36 -6.71 -3.77 -14.40
C VAL A 36 -7.20 -3.81 -15.85
N ALA A 37 -7.48 -5.01 -16.40
CA ALA A 37 -7.94 -5.16 -17.78
C ALA A 37 -9.44 -4.81 -17.92
N ASN A 38 -10.23 -5.03 -16.88
CA ASN A 38 -11.65 -4.68 -16.78
C ASN A 38 -11.87 -3.40 -15.96
N ALA A 39 -10.84 -2.58 -15.74
CA ALA A 39 -11.02 -1.31 -15.05
C ALA A 39 -11.99 -0.40 -15.84
N HIS A 40 -12.98 0.12 -15.15
CA HIS A 40 -14.03 0.99 -15.68
C HIS A 40 -14.53 1.92 -14.57
N GLY A 41 -15.34 2.91 -14.89
CA GLY A 41 -15.77 3.89 -13.87
C GLY A 41 -14.72 4.98 -13.63
N ALA A 42 -14.87 5.68 -12.52
CA ALA A 42 -13.97 6.79 -12.15
C ALA A 42 -12.58 6.28 -11.72
N ASP A 43 -12.53 5.14 -11.02
CA ASP A 43 -11.31 4.56 -10.47
C ASP A 43 -10.39 3.91 -11.54
N ALA A 44 -10.87 3.76 -12.79
CA ALA A 44 -10.00 3.44 -13.92
C ALA A 44 -8.83 4.44 -14.06
N ALA A 45 -9.01 5.69 -13.64
CA ALA A 45 -7.95 6.70 -13.60
C ALA A 45 -6.72 6.26 -12.79
N TYR A 46 -6.91 5.44 -11.76
CA TYR A 46 -5.82 4.91 -10.92
C TYR A 46 -5.27 3.57 -11.39
N TYR A 47 -6.18 2.60 -11.65
CA TYR A 47 -5.80 1.20 -11.92
C TYR A 47 -5.30 0.98 -13.35
N ASN A 48 -5.96 1.60 -14.32
CA ASN A 48 -5.59 1.54 -15.73
C ASN A 48 -6.08 2.79 -16.46
N PRO A 49 -5.33 3.89 -16.45
CA PRO A 49 -5.78 5.11 -17.12
C PRO A 49 -6.07 4.90 -18.62
N ALA A 50 -5.41 3.96 -19.31
CA ALA A 50 -5.73 3.66 -20.70
C ALA A 50 -7.17 3.14 -20.89
N ALA A 51 -7.73 2.46 -19.87
CA ALA A 51 -9.09 1.94 -19.91
C ALA A 51 -10.16 3.05 -19.86
N MET A 52 -9.85 4.25 -19.37
CA MET A 52 -10.79 5.38 -19.36
C MET A 52 -11.38 5.69 -20.73
N VAL A 53 -10.62 5.45 -21.81
CA VAL A 53 -11.07 5.67 -23.20
C VAL A 53 -12.36 4.90 -23.52
N TYR A 54 -12.55 3.74 -22.87
CA TYR A 54 -13.68 2.84 -23.11
C TYR A 54 -14.87 3.08 -22.19
N ASN A 55 -14.77 4.00 -21.22
CA ASN A 55 -15.93 4.43 -20.45
C ASN A 55 -16.97 5.07 -21.36
N ASP A 56 -18.24 5.00 -20.98
CA ASP A 56 -19.31 5.73 -21.62
C ASP A 56 -19.01 7.24 -21.67
N ASP A 57 -19.65 7.96 -22.61
CA ASP A 57 -19.40 9.39 -22.77
C ASP A 57 -20.08 10.22 -21.67
N ALA A 58 -19.59 10.06 -20.46
CA ALA A 58 -19.97 10.79 -19.27
C ALA A 58 -18.72 11.14 -18.43
N GLY A 59 -18.81 12.19 -17.65
CA GLY A 59 -17.88 12.41 -16.55
C GLY A 59 -18.30 11.58 -15.36
N LEU A 60 -17.33 11.04 -14.63
CA LEU A 60 -17.55 10.19 -13.47
C LEU A 60 -16.74 10.72 -12.28
N LEU A 61 -17.39 10.75 -11.13
CA LEU A 61 -16.76 11.10 -9.84
C LEU A 61 -17.12 10.02 -8.82
N GLU A 62 -16.14 9.42 -8.21
CA GLU A 62 -16.30 8.41 -7.17
C GLU A 62 -15.62 8.86 -5.88
N VAL A 63 -16.28 8.65 -4.76
CA VAL A 63 -15.71 8.83 -3.42
C VAL A 63 -15.98 7.58 -2.63
N ASP A 64 -14.91 7.01 -2.08
CA ASP A 64 -14.98 5.85 -1.22
C ASP A 64 -14.46 6.17 0.18
N ALA A 65 -14.90 5.37 1.16
CA ALA A 65 -14.37 5.36 2.51
C ALA A 65 -14.09 3.91 2.90
N THR A 66 -12.83 3.58 3.15
CA THR A 66 -12.37 2.24 3.54
C THR A 66 -12.00 2.23 5.02
N TYR A 67 -12.71 1.42 5.80
CA TYR A 67 -12.27 1.04 7.14
C TYR A 67 -11.27 -0.11 7.01
N ILE A 68 -10.10 0.04 7.65
CA ILE A 68 -9.04 -0.96 7.70
C ILE A 68 -8.80 -1.33 9.15
N GLY A 69 -8.97 -2.60 9.49
CA GLY A 69 -8.69 -3.16 10.81
C GLY A 69 -7.52 -4.14 10.74
N LEU A 70 -6.50 -3.93 11.56
CA LEU A 70 -5.34 -4.80 11.69
C LEU A 70 -5.44 -5.61 12.98
N SER A 71 -5.33 -6.94 12.87
CA SER A 71 -5.24 -7.81 14.03
C SER A 71 -3.92 -7.61 14.77
N LYS A 72 -3.87 -8.09 16.01
CA LYS A 72 -2.60 -8.30 16.70
C LYS A 72 -1.79 -9.36 15.96
N ILE A 73 -0.48 -9.13 15.84
CA ILE A 73 0.47 -10.15 15.44
C ILE A 73 1.03 -10.77 16.70
N HIS A 74 0.96 -12.09 16.79
CA HIS A 74 1.52 -12.86 17.89
C HIS A 74 2.96 -13.24 17.57
N TYR A 75 3.87 -13.09 18.53
CA TYR A 75 5.25 -13.56 18.45
C TYR A 75 5.56 -14.45 19.65
N ALA A 76 6.02 -15.67 19.36
CA ALA A 76 6.49 -16.63 20.34
C ALA A 76 7.96 -16.97 20.04
N SER A 77 8.88 -16.72 20.99
CA SER A 77 10.30 -17.06 20.79
C SER A 77 10.54 -18.55 20.93
N THR A 78 11.45 -19.11 20.13
CA THR A 78 11.86 -20.54 20.20
C THR A 78 12.36 -20.94 21.59
N SER A 79 12.98 -20.02 22.32
CA SER A 79 13.45 -20.27 23.69
C SER A 79 12.32 -20.31 24.73
N GLY A 80 11.10 -19.90 24.39
CA GLY A 80 9.98 -19.70 25.32
C GLY A 80 10.14 -18.48 26.24
N ALA A 81 11.18 -17.66 26.06
CA ALA A 81 11.43 -16.50 26.91
C ALA A 81 10.44 -15.34 26.63
N TYR A 82 9.90 -15.28 25.42
CA TYR A 82 8.99 -14.24 24.99
C TYR A 82 7.74 -14.84 24.33
N ASN A 83 6.59 -14.31 24.74
CA ASN A 83 5.27 -14.62 24.19
C ASN A 83 4.48 -13.31 24.24
N ILE A 84 4.46 -12.57 23.14
CA ILE A 84 4.00 -11.18 23.08
C ILE A 84 3.09 -10.93 21.86
N ASP A 85 2.23 -9.93 22.01
CA ASP A 85 1.37 -9.46 20.93
C ASP A 85 1.72 -8.02 20.53
N SER A 86 1.65 -7.71 19.25
CA SER A 86 1.59 -6.34 18.78
C SER A 86 0.24 -5.70 19.13
N LYS A 87 0.14 -4.37 18.99
CA LYS A 87 -1.18 -3.70 19.06
C LYS A 87 -2.02 -4.05 17.83
N SER A 88 -3.33 -4.13 18.03
CA SER A 88 -4.30 -4.01 16.94
C SER A 88 -4.48 -2.54 16.61
N GLU A 89 -4.73 -2.25 15.32
CA GLU A 89 -4.89 -0.87 14.86
C GLU A 89 -6.07 -0.76 13.90
N SER A 90 -6.63 0.44 13.75
CA SER A 90 -7.70 0.69 12.78
C SER A 90 -7.60 2.09 12.21
N PHE A 91 -8.02 2.21 10.93
CA PHE A 91 -7.90 3.42 10.14
C PHE A 91 -9.12 3.61 9.26
N LEU A 92 -9.43 4.87 8.95
CA LEU A 92 -10.41 5.24 7.93
C LEU A 92 -9.69 5.96 6.79
N VAL A 93 -9.75 5.40 5.59
CA VAL A 93 -9.05 5.89 4.39
C VAL A 93 -10.08 6.37 3.39
N PRO A 94 -10.22 7.68 3.18
CA PRO A 94 -11.00 8.20 2.07
C PRO A 94 -10.19 8.13 0.76
N THR A 95 -10.86 7.84 -0.35
CA THR A 95 -10.32 7.94 -1.70
C THR A 95 -11.24 8.73 -2.60
N LEU A 96 -10.68 9.33 -3.65
CA LEU A 96 -11.41 10.07 -4.65
C LEU A 96 -10.88 9.71 -6.03
N HIS A 97 -11.81 9.45 -6.97
CA HIS A 97 -11.49 9.19 -8.36
C HIS A 97 -12.39 10.02 -9.27
N PHE A 98 -11.80 10.49 -10.34
CA PHE A 98 -12.49 11.28 -11.35
C PHE A 98 -12.02 10.89 -12.75
N THR A 99 -12.97 10.80 -13.70
CA THR A 99 -12.69 10.73 -15.14
C THR A 99 -13.56 11.73 -15.90
N SER A 100 -12.97 12.43 -16.87
CA SER A 100 -13.70 13.38 -17.72
C SER A 100 -14.61 12.66 -18.71
N LYS A 101 -15.53 13.41 -19.33
CA LYS A 101 -16.09 13.08 -20.65
C LYS A 101 -14.99 12.99 -21.70
N LYS A 102 -15.30 12.46 -22.87
CA LYS A 102 -14.41 12.55 -24.04
C LYS A 102 -14.07 14.00 -24.35
N LEU A 103 -12.79 14.25 -24.59
CA LEU A 103 -12.26 15.56 -24.92
C LEU A 103 -11.90 15.61 -26.40
N GLY A 104 -12.51 16.56 -27.12
CA GLY A 104 -12.30 16.71 -28.56
C GLY A 104 -12.73 15.50 -29.39
N ASP A 105 -12.44 15.56 -30.67
CA ASP A 105 -12.86 14.53 -31.64
C ASP A 105 -12.03 13.23 -31.55
N ASN A 106 -10.85 13.29 -30.94
CA ASN A 106 -9.96 12.15 -30.77
C ASN A 106 -10.36 11.22 -29.59
N GLY A 107 -11.34 11.61 -28.76
CA GLY A 107 -11.83 10.79 -27.65
C GLY A 107 -10.86 10.65 -26.48
N ALA A 108 -9.88 11.54 -26.34
CA ALA A 108 -8.99 11.60 -25.19
C ALA A 108 -9.77 11.84 -23.89
N ARG A 109 -9.21 11.41 -22.74
CA ARG A 109 -9.77 11.65 -21.41
C ARG A 109 -8.70 12.06 -20.43
N VAL A 110 -9.11 12.81 -19.42
CA VAL A 110 -8.27 13.09 -18.25
C VAL A 110 -8.91 12.47 -17.01
N GLY A 111 -8.06 12.09 -16.07
CA GLY A 111 -8.46 11.52 -14.80
C GLY A 111 -7.68 12.13 -13.65
N LEU A 112 -8.19 11.94 -12.44
CA LEU A 112 -7.54 12.32 -11.19
C LEU A 112 -7.89 11.27 -10.15
N SER A 113 -6.88 10.83 -9.39
CA SER A 113 -7.10 9.99 -8.22
C SER A 113 -6.37 10.57 -7.02
N ILE A 114 -7.01 10.50 -5.84
CA ILE A 114 -6.42 10.80 -4.55
C ILE A 114 -6.59 9.56 -3.70
N VAL A 115 -5.47 8.90 -3.35
CA VAL A 115 -5.47 7.58 -2.70
C VAL A 115 -4.33 7.47 -1.69
N ALA A 116 -4.32 6.39 -0.89
CA ALA A 116 -3.20 6.00 -0.05
C ALA A 116 -2.50 4.77 -0.68
N PRO A 117 -1.43 4.94 -1.48
CA PRO A 117 -0.80 3.84 -2.22
C PRO A 117 0.01 2.89 -1.35
N ALA A 118 0.40 3.34 -0.16
CA ALA A 118 1.21 2.59 0.79
C ALA A 118 0.95 3.06 2.22
N GLY A 119 1.20 2.17 3.16
CA GLY A 119 1.10 2.49 4.57
C GLY A 119 1.67 1.36 5.43
N LEU A 120 2.17 1.72 6.60
CA LEU A 120 2.68 0.79 7.59
C LEU A 120 2.34 1.35 8.97
N SER A 121 1.79 0.52 9.85
CA SER A 121 1.73 0.83 11.27
C SER A 121 1.99 -0.44 12.05
N LYS A 122 2.99 -0.41 12.91
CA LYS A 122 3.29 -1.48 13.83
C LYS A 122 3.77 -0.91 15.16
N ARG A 123 3.14 -1.40 16.23
CA ARG A 123 3.45 -0.99 17.61
C ARG A 123 3.58 -2.21 18.51
N TRP A 124 4.65 -2.19 19.32
CA TRP A 124 4.89 -3.20 20.34
C TRP A 124 5.19 -2.54 21.69
N ASP A 125 4.49 -2.96 22.74
CA ASP A 125 4.72 -2.44 24.10
C ASP A 125 5.72 -3.28 24.89
N SER A 126 6.04 -4.49 24.41
CA SER A 126 6.84 -5.48 25.14
C SER A 126 8.16 -5.78 24.45
N GLN A 127 9.17 -6.12 25.26
CA GLN A 127 10.44 -6.64 24.76
C GLN A 127 10.28 -8.06 24.23
N PRO A 128 11.06 -8.47 23.22
CA PRO A 128 12.19 -7.75 22.61
C PRO A 128 11.76 -6.77 21.49
N ALA A 129 10.54 -6.85 21.00
CA ALA A 129 10.07 -6.10 19.85
C ALA A 129 10.12 -4.58 20.06
N LYS A 130 9.78 -4.09 21.26
CA LYS A 130 9.82 -2.67 21.61
C LYS A 130 11.19 -2.03 21.41
N SER A 131 12.28 -2.79 21.58
CA SER A 131 13.64 -2.28 21.41
C SER A 131 13.97 -1.85 19.97
N SER A 132 13.20 -2.28 18.98
CA SER A 132 13.35 -1.90 17.56
C SER A 132 12.11 -1.26 16.96
N ALA A 133 10.91 -1.62 17.44
CA ALA A 133 9.62 -1.25 16.86
C ALA A 133 8.57 -0.88 17.94
N GLU A 134 8.92 0.03 18.88
CA GLU A 134 7.91 0.61 19.79
C GLU A 134 6.78 1.26 18.99
N GLU A 135 7.13 2.02 17.96
CA GLU A 135 6.22 2.52 16.91
C GLU A 135 6.99 2.61 15.60
N PHE A 136 6.43 2.06 14.54
CA PHE A 136 6.91 2.23 13.18
C PHE A 136 5.71 2.53 12.29
N THR A 137 5.59 3.80 11.88
CA THR A 137 4.43 4.29 11.11
C THR A 137 4.92 5.00 9.85
N LEU A 138 4.34 4.62 8.73
CA LEU A 138 4.50 5.26 7.42
C LEU A 138 3.10 5.50 6.86
N GLN A 139 2.80 6.74 6.49
CA GLN A 139 1.51 7.13 5.92
C GLN A 139 1.76 7.87 4.62
N THR A 140 1.02 7.52 3.57
CA THR A 140 1.16 8.18 2.26
C THR A 140 -0.17 8.63 1.72
N ILE A 141 -0.15 9.75 1.01
CA ILE A 141 -1.26 10.24 0.19
C ILE A 141 -0.69 10.53 -1.20
N GLU A 142 -1.27 9.94 -2.23
CA GLU A 142 -0.92 10.18 -3.61
C GLU A 142 -2.00 10.98 -4.32
N VAL A 143 -1.59 12.04 -5.01
CA VAL A 143 -2.39 12.74 -6.01
C VAL A 143 -1.88 12.32 -7.38
N ASN A 144 -2.72 11.67 -8.20
CA ASN A 144 -2.35 11.09 -9.48
C ASN A 144 -3.23 11.64 -10.62
N PRO A 145 -2.89 12.79 -11.21
CA PRO A 145 -3.48 13.21 -12.48
C PRO A 145 -3.03 12.30 -13.62
N THR A 146 -3.97 11.95 -14.50
CA THR A 146 -3.77 11.00 -15.60
C THR A 146 -4.39 11.50 -16.90
N MET A 147 -3.91 11.00 -18.01
CA MET A 147 -4.46 11.25 -19.33
C MET A 147 -4.47 9.95 -20.14
N ALA A 148 -5.50 9.75 -20.94
CA ALA A 148 -5.64 8.61 -21.85
C ALA A 148 -5.97 9.06 -23.25
N VAL A 149 -5.41 8.38 -24.23
CA VAL A 149 -5.67 8.59 -25.66
C VAL A 149 -5.93 7.28 -26.38
N PRO A 150 -6.95 7.19 -27.26
CA PRO A 150 -7.08 6.06 -28.16
C PRO A 150 -5.97 6.11 -29.21
N LEU A 151 -5.31 4.98 -29.43
CA LEU A 151 -4.35 4.79 -30.53
C LEU A 151 -5.03 4.18 -31.77
N SER A 152 -6.08 3.40 -31.53
CA SER A 152 -6.96 2.82 -32.53
C SER A 152 -8.31 2.49 -31.89
N ASN A 153 -9.23 1.88 -32.66
CA ASN A 153 -10.51 1.41 -32.11
C ASN A 153 -10.35 0.29 -31.05
N THR A 154 -9.21 -0.38 -31.03
CA THR A 154 -8.96 -1.53 -30.15
C THR A 154 -7.81 -1.29 -29.15
N MET A 155 -7.08 -0.19 -29.27
CA MET A 155 -5.89 0.06 -28.45
C MET A 155 -5.88 1.50 -27.90
N SER A 156 -5.49 1.65 -26.65
CA SER A 156 -5.37 2.94 -25.97
C SER A 156 -4.13 2.99 -25.09
N LEU A 157 -3.62 4.19 -24.88
CA LEU A 157 -2.47 4.49 -24.02
C LEU A 157 -2.91 5.44 -22.91
N GLY A 158 -2.40 5.21 -21.70
CA GLY A 158 -2.59 6.08 -20.56
C GLY A 158 -1.25 6.45 -19.93
N VAL A 159 -1.16 7.68 -19.44
CA VAL A 159 0.00 8.19 -18.70
C VAL A 159 -0.49 8.95 -17.47
N GLY A 160 0.30 8.95 -16.41
CA GLY A 160 -0.02 9.71 -15.21
C GLY A 160 1.24 10.20 -14.50
N PHE A 161 1.04 11.27 -13.73
CA PHE A 161 2.05 11.84 -12.86
C PHE A 161 1.65 11.58 -11.40
N ARG A 162 2.59 11.16 -10.58
CA ARG A 162 2.35 10.77 -9.18
C ARG A 162 3.02 11.78 -8.27
N ILE A 163 2.26 12.38 -7.37
CA ILE A 163 2.74 13.27 -6.32
C ILE A 163 2.40 12.57 -5.01
N VAL A 164 3.41 12.16 -4.25
CA VAL A 164 3.22 11.39 -3.02
C VAL A 164 3.72 12.20 -1.84
N ARG A 165 2.81 12.53 -0.92
CA ARG A 165 3.16 13.03 0.40
C ARG A 165 3.29 11.86 1.35
N THR A 166 4.34 11.89 2.15
CA THR A 166 4.65 10.87 3.15
C THR A 166 4.81 11.52 4.52
N ASP A 167 4.25 10.89 5.56
CA ASP A 167 4.50 11.22 6.96
C ASP A 167 5.02 9.94 7.64
N GLY A 168 6.11 10.05 8.44
CA GLY A 168 6.78 8.93 9.08
C GLY A 168 7.05 9.13 10.57
N VAL A 169 6.90 8.06 11.35
CA VAL A 169 7.25 8.02 12.78
C VAL A 169 8.02 6.72 13.06
N VAL A 170 9.17 6.84 13.70
CA VAL A 170 9.97 5.68 14.15
C VAL A 170 10.38 5.85 15.59
N LYS A 171 9.88 4.95 16.47
CA LYS A 171 10.25 4.91 17.89
C LYS A 171 10.78 3.55 18.28
N SER A 172 11.81 3.55 19.12
CA SER A 172 12.37 2.35 19.71
C SER A 172 12.82 2.62 21.15
N ASN A 173 12.73 1.61 22.02
CA ASN A 173 13.06 1.78 23.43
C ASN A 173 13.44 0.44 24.07
N THR A 174 14.66 0.35 24.57
CA THR A 174 15.18 -0.83 25.28
C THR A 174 14.77 -0.90 26.75
N GLY A 175 14.09 0.13 27.26
CA GLY A 175 13.65 0.18 28.66
C GLY A 175 14.78 0.55 29.63
N ALA A 176 15.25 -0.40 30.42
CA ALA A 176 16.19 -0.14 31.55
C ALA A 176 17.58 0.41 31.11
N THR A 177 18.00 0.17 29.89
CA THR A 177 19.32 0.61 29.40
C THR A 177 19.34 2.02 28.82
N GLN A 178 18.21 2.73 28.82
CA GLN A 178 18.04 4.09 28.29
C GLN A 178 18.59 4.27 26.86
N VAL A 179 18.40 3.26 26.02
CA VAL A 179 18.66 3.35 24.59
C VAL A 179 17.32 3.53 23.90
N SER A 180 17.10 4.73 23.34
CA SER A 180 15.82 5.06 22.70
C SER A 180 16.00 5.99 21.52
N ARG A 181 15.08 5.86 20.56
CA ARG A 181 14.93 6.75 19.41
C ARG A 181 13.47 7.20 19.31
N ASP A 182 13.28 8.48 19.04
CA ASP A 182 12.02 9.08 18.61
C ASP A 182 12.31 9.95 17.40
N LEU A 183 11.82 9.56 16.21
CA LEU A 183 12.02 10.25 14.94
C LEU A 183 10.67 10.49 14.29
N THR A 184 10.47 11.71 13.78
CA THR A 184 9.30 12.10 12.98
C THR A 184 9.76 12.93 11.80
N GLY A 185 9.11 12.77 10.65
CA GLY A 185 9.42 13.55 9.46
C GLY A 185 8.36 13.41 8.38
N ASP A 186 8.48 14.22 7.33
CA ASP A 186 7.61 14.19 6.17
C ASP A 186 8.39 14.39 4.86
N ALA A 187 7.74 14.08 3.73
CA ALA A 187 8.30 14.22 2.39
C ALA A 187 7.22 14.49 1.35
N ILE A 188 7.62 15.04 0.20
CA ILE A 188 6.82 15.09 -1.03
C ILE A 188 7.70 14.62 -2.18
N ASP A 189 7.35 13.47 -2.76
CA ASP A 189 8.14 12.83 -3.80
C ASP A 189 7.30 12.58 -5.04
N TYR A 190 7.96 12.29 -6.17
CA TYR A 190 7.34 12.25 -7.47
C TYR A 190 7.63 10.97 -8.22
N GLY A 191 6.67 10.58 -9.06
CA GLY A 191 6.78 9.44 -9.94
C GLY A 191 5.86 9.55 -11.14
N TYR A 192 5.77 8.46 -11.89
CA TYR A 192 4.89 8.36 -13.05
C TYR A 192 4.26 6.98 -13.15
N ASN A 193 3.20 6.87 -13.94
CA ASN A 193 2.60 5.61 -14.34
C ASN A 193 2.26 5.59 -15.83
N LEU A 194 2.34 4.41 -16.42
CA LEU A 194 2.05 4.12 -17.81
C LEU A 194 1.03 3.00 -17.89
N ALA A 195 0.16 3.04 -18.88
CA ALA A 195 -0.84 2.01 -19.11
C ALA A 195 -1.06 1.78 -20.60
N LEU A 196 -1.24 0.52 -20.98
CA LEU A 196 -1.67 0.08 -22.30
C LEU A 196 -2.89 -0.81 -22.13
N ASN A 197 -3.93 -0.55 -22.91
CA ASN A 197 -5.09 -1.42 -22.98
C ASN A 197 -5.34 -1.85 -24.42
N TYR A 198 -5.57 -3.14 -24.64
CA TYR A 198 -5.83 -3.73 -25.95
C TYR A 198 -7.07 -4.61 -25.92
N ARG A 199 -8.07 -4.28 -26.73
CA ARG A 199 -9.34 -5.00 -26.88
C ARG A 199 -9.43 -5.64 -28.27
N PRO A 200 -8.81 -6.82 -28.48
CA PRO A 200 -8.85 -7.50 -29.79
C PRO A 200 -10.25 -7.94 -30.17
N LEU A 201 -11.11 -8.20 -29.19
CA LEU A 201 -12.52 -8.57 -29.31
C LEU A 201 -13.34 -7.71 -28.35
N ASN A 202 -14.64 -7.59 -28.61
CA ASN A 202 -15.56 -6.81 -27.77
C ASN A 202 -15.65 -7.35 -26.33
N ASN A 203 -15.36 -8.63 -26.14
CA ASN A 203 -15.47 -9.35 -24.88
C ASN A 203 -14.11 -9.78 -24.29
N LEU A 204 -12.99 -9.39 -24.93
CA LEU A 204 -11.64 -9.68 -24.45
C LEU A 204 -10.84 -8.39 -24.29
N SER A 205 -10.34 -8.15 -23.09
CA SER A 205 -9.45 -7.03 -22.78
C SER A 205 -8.12 -7.54 -22.24
N LEU A 206 -7.03 -7.01 -22.77
CA LEU A 206 -5.66 -7.23 -22.30
C LEU A 206 -5.10 -5.90 -21.82
N ALA A 207 -4.35 -5.90 -20.71
CA ALA A 207 -3.78 -4.68 -20.17
C ALA A 207 -2.38 -4.91 -19.63
N ALA A 208 -1.56 -3.87 -19.73
CA ALA A 208 -0.28 -3.75 -19.05
C ALA A 208 -0.20 -2.38 -18.38
N THR A 209 0.12 -2.35 -17.09
CA THR A 209 0.31 -1.09 -16.36
C THR A 209 1.63 -1.13 -15.60
N TYR A 210 2.31 0.01 -15.58
CA TYR A 210 3.56 0.19 -14.87
C TYR A 210 3.48 1.43 -13.99
N ARG A 211 3.84 1.28 -12.72
CA ARG A 211 4.01 2.39 -11.77
C ARG A 211 5.49 2.47 -11.40
N SER A 212 6.09 3.65 -11.55
CA SER A 212 7.52 3.85 -11.26
C SER A 212 7.83 3.70 -9.77
N LYS A 213 9.06 3.32 -9.46
CA LYS A 213 9.62 3.49 -8.11
C LYS A 213 9.60 4.97 -7.73
N ILE A 214 9.33 5.24 -6.44
CA ILE A 214 9.52 6.55 -5.81
C ILE A 214 10.39 6.30 -4.57
N SER A 215 11.45 7.10 -4.38
CA SER A 215 12.13 7.16 -3.09
C SER A 215 11.37 8.15 -2.22
N LEU A 216 10.90 7.69 -1.06
CA LEU A 216 10.22 8.54 -0.07
C LEU A 216 11.33 9.08 0.85
N ASP A 217 11.80 10.30 0.53
CA ASP A 217 12.97 10.91 1.18
C ASP A 217 12.50 11.76 2.37
N VAL A 218 12.16 11.07 3.47
CA VAL A 218 11.57 11.67 4.68
C VAL A 218 12.63 12.45 5.45
N GLU A 219 12.39 13.74 5.63
CA GLU A 219 13.22 14.66 6.42
C GLU A 219 12.45 15.15 7.65
N GLY A 220 13.15 15.30 8.78
CA GLY A 220 12.52 15.74 10.02
C GLY A 220 13.48 15.89 11.17
N SER A 221 13.08 15.43 12.35
CA SER A 221 13.90 15.53 13.55
C SER A 221 13.91 14.23 14.34
N ALA A 222 15.01 14.00 15.05
CA ALA A 222 15.17 12.88 15.96
C ALA A 222 15.66 13.31 17.33
N THR A 223 15.16 12.58 18.35
CA THR A 223 15.74 12.57 19.70
C THR A 223 16.26 11.17 19.99
N LEU A 224 17.57 11.07 20.25
CA LEU A 224 18.25 9.82 20.56
C LEU A 224 18.82 9.86 21.95
N ASN A 225 18.71 8.75 22.68
CA ASN A 225 19.41 8.50 23.93
C ASN A 225 20.19 7.20 23.80
N TYR A 226 21.46 7.19 24.22
CA TYR A 226 22.32 6.02 24.13
C TYR A 226 23.16 5.89 25.37
N LEU A 227 22.73 5.04 26.29
CA LEU A 227 23.47 4.66 27.49
C LEU A 227 23.35 3.14 27.66
N PRO A 228 24.02 2.35 26.80
CA PRO A 228 24.08 0.92 27.03
C PRO A 228 24.89 0.61 28.29
N SER A 229 24.53 -0.47 28.98
CA SER A 229 25.13 -0.86 30.27
C SER A 229 26.67 -1.03 30.26
N ALA A 230 27.28 -1.15 29.07
CA ALA A 230 28.73 -1.28 28.90
C ALA A 230 29.45 0.06 28.69
N TYR A 231 28.73 1.20 28.61
CA TYR A 231 29.33 2.51 28.36
C TYR A 231 29.16 3.42 29.58
N PRO A 232 30.23 4.06 30.06
CA PRO A 232 30.19 4.90 31.27
C PRO A 232 29.58 6.29 31.03
N THR A 233 29.38 6.71 29.78
CA THR A 233 28.91 8.06 29.45
C THR A 233 27.65 8.01 28.57
N HIS A 234 26.62 8.77 29.00
CA HIS A 234 25.41 8.98 28.24
C HIS A 234 25.71 9.84 27.00
N ALA A 235 25.31 9.37 25.83
CA ALA A 235 25.30 10.15 24.61
C ALA A 235 23.85 10.45 24.22
N ALA A 236 23.56 11.72 23.90
CA ALA A 236 22.27 12.16 23.45
C ALA A 236 22.40 12.95 22.14
N TYR A 237 21.33 12.93 21.36
CA TYR A 237 21.21 13.76 20.15
C TYR A 237 19.79 14.32 20.10
N SER A 238 19.68 15.56 19.69
CA SER A 238 18.40 16.18 19.31
C SER A 238 18.68 17.12 18.14
N GLY A 239 18.13 16.81 16.98
CA GLY A 239 18.41 17.57 15.76
C GLY A 239 17.79 16.96 14.50
N PRO A 240 18.19 17.50 13.32
CA PRO A 240 17.67 17.03 12.03
C PRO A 240 18.04 15.57 11.76
N ALA A 241 17.10 14.84 11.18
CA ALA A 241 17.28 13.45 10.76
C ALA A 241 16.56 13.20 9.45
N SER A 242 17.06 12.24 8.68
CA SER A 242 16.42 11.81 7.43
C SER A 242 16.49 10.31 7.26
N VAL A 243 15.58 9.77 6.41
CA VAL A 243 15.53 8.37 6.01
C VAL A 243 14.90 8.25 4.64
N SER A 244 15.46 7.39 3.77
CA SER A 244 14.86 7.09 2.45
C SER A 244 14.27 5.69 2.44
N ILE A 245 12.97 5.59 2.07
CA ILE A 245 12.23 4.33 1.99
C ILE A 245 11.64 4.22 0.57
N PRO A 246 11.89 3.13 -0.20
CA PRO A 246 11.37 3.03 -1.55
C PRO A 246 9.91 2.61 -1.58
N LEU A 247 9.04 3.37 -2.23
CA LEU A 247 7.79 2.83 -2.78
C LEU A 247 8.16 2.11 -4.08
N PRO A 248 8.11 0.76 -4.15
CA PRO A 248 8.69 0.00 -5.26
C PRO A 248 7.94 0.22 -6.56
N ALA A 249 8.63 0.01 -7.68
CA ALA A 249 7.96 -0.08 -8.96
C ALA A 249 7.09 -1.35 -9.02
N ALA A 250 6.01 -1.29 -9.81
CA ALA A 250 5.12 -2.43 -10.05
C ALA A 250 4.72 -2.51 -11.52
N LEU A 251 4.72 -3.73 -12.06
CA LEU A 251 4.21 -4.07 -13.38
C LEU A 251 3.03 -5.01 -13.21
N ASN A 252 1.87 -4.64 -13.76
CA ASN A 252 0.72 -5.53 -13.86
C ASN A 252 0.52 -5.96 -15.31
N LEU A 253 0.24 -7.24 -15.51
CA LEU A 253 -0.24 -7.83 -16.75
C LEU A 253 -1.60 -8.47 -16.47
N ALA A 254 -2.61 -8.13 -17.24
CA ALA A 254 -3.97 -8.56 -16.97
C ALA A 254 -4.71 -9.00 -18.24
N THR A 255 -5.62 -9.93 -18.06
CA THR A 255 -6.57 -10.37 -19.07
C THR A 255 -7.96 -10.48 -18.45
N ALA A 256 -8.97 -9.94 -19.13
CA ALA A 256 -10.36 -10.04 -18.73
C ALA A 256 -11.22 -10.54 -19.91
N TYR A 257 -12.06 -11.51 -19.63
CA TYR A 257 -13.01 -12.06 -20.59
C TYR A 257 -14.43 -11.96 -20.07
N THR A 258 -15.32 -11.36 -20.88
CA THR A 258 -16.74 -11.21 -20.55
C THR A 258 -17.56 -12.23 -21.37
N PHE A 259 -18.27 -13.10 -20.67
CA PHE A 259 -19.18 -14.09 -21.27
C PHE A 259 -20.51 -13.47 -21.68
N GLU A 260 -21.27 -14.17 -22.51
CA GLU A 260 -22.63 -13.75 -22.91
C GLU A 260 -23.60 -13.61 -21.72
N THR A 261 -23.29 -14.26 -20.61
CA THR A 261 -24.02 -14.17 -19.33
C THR A 261 -23.77 -12.87 -18.56
N GLU A 262 -23.02 -11.91 -19.14
CA GLU A 262 -22.53 -10.70 -18.48
C GLU A 262 -21.64 -11.00 -17.26
N THR A 263 -21.02 -12.19 -17.24
CA THR A 263 -20.00 -12.58 -16.26
C THR A 263 -18.63 -12.22 -16.81
N THR A 264 -17.85 -11.44 -16.09
CA THR A 264 -16.46 -11.14 -16.44
C THR A 264 -15.52 -11.87 -15.48
N VAL A 265 -14.55 -12.59 -16.02
CA VAL A 265 -13.43 -13.17 -15.27
C VAL A 265 -12.17 -12.41 -15.64
N GLU A 266 -11.46 -11.94 -14.64
CA GLU A 266 -10.19 -11.23 -14.82
C GLU A 266 -9.08 -11.95 -14.06
N ALA A 267 -7.93 -12.18 -14.72
CA ALA A 267 -6.70 -12.63 -14.11
C ALA A 267 -5.65 -11.52 -14.20
N VAL A 268 -4.97 -11.27 -13.07
CA VAL A 268 -3.90 -10.27 -12.97
C VAL A 268 -2.65 -10.93 -12.39
N TYR A 269 -1.54 -10.73 -13.08
CA TYR A 269 -0.19 -10.98 -12.57
C TYR A 269 0.47 -9.64 -12.27
N GLU A 270 0.92 -9.46 -11.02
CA GLU A 270 1.71 -8.30 -10.63
C GLU A 270 3.15 -8.73 -10.28
N ARG A 271 4.12 -8.01 -10.81
CA ARG A 271 5.53 -8.07 -10.40
C ARG A 271 5.89 -6.79 -9.66
N THR A 272 6.24 -6.91 -8.37
CA THR A 272 6.70 -5.78 -7.55
C THR A 272 8.21 -5.84 -7.38
N TYR A 273 8.90 -4.72 -7.66
CA TYR A 273 10.36 -4.64 -7.67
C TYR A 273 10.91 -4.19 -6.31
N TRP A 274 10.66 -5.01 -5.29
CA TRP A 274 11.07 -4.77 -3.91
C TRP A 274 12.58 -4.78 -3.69
N SER A 275 13.38 -5.34 -4.62
CA SER A 275 14.85 -5.35 -4.54
C SER A 275 15.48 -3.94 -4.50
N ALA A 276 14.68 -2.89 -4.72
CA ALA A 276 15.07 -1.50 -4.47
C ALA A 276 15.29 -1.20 -2.97
N TYR A 277 14.66 -1.97 -2.05
CA TYR A 277 14.79 -1.80 -0.61
C TYR A 277 15.94 -2.65 -0.06
N LYS A 278 17.16 -2.08 -0.09
CA LYS A 278 18.36 -2.76 0.37
C LYS A 278 18.66 -2.54 1.84
N ASN A 279 18.57 -1.29 2.28
CA ASN A 279 18.85 -0.88 3.66
C ASN A 279 17.77 0.10 4.14
N LEU A 280 17.53 0.08 5.44
CA LEU A 280 16.89 1.18 6.17
C LEU A 280 18.03 1.94 6.85
N ASP A 281 18.31 3.13 6.35
CA ASP A 281 19.46 3.94 6.72
C ASP A 281 18.97 5.30 7.22
N PHE A 282 19.39 5.66 8.45
CA PHE A 282 19.02 6.90 9.09
C PHE A 282 20.24 7.82 9.17
N ASP A 283 20.12 9.01 8.60
CA ASP A 283 21.12 10.05 8.66
C ASP A 283 20.80 11.07 9.75
N TYR A 284 21.82 11.46 10.50
CA TYR A 284 21.74 12.46 11.57
C TYR A 284 22.75 13.57 11.33
N SER A 285 22.30 14.82 11.29
CA SER A 285 23.16 15.97 11.01
C SER A 285 24.07 16.35 12.20
N GLY A 286 25.19 17.01 11.92
CA GLY A 286 26.09 17.57 12.93
C GLY A 286 27.28 16.66 13.29
N THR A 287 27.94 16.94 14.43
CA THR A 287 29.10 16.16 14.85
C THR A 287 28.66 14.78 15.34
N PRO A 288 29.22 13.69 14.77
CA PRO A 288 28.92 12.34 15.22
C PRO A 288 29.21 12.13 16.70
N ASN A 289 28.33 11.44 17.40
CA ASN A 289 28.54 10.96 18.77
C ASN A 289 28.09 9.49 18.87
N ALA A 290 28.23 8.86 20.03
CA ALA A 290 27.92 7.44 20.21
C ALA A 290 26.45 7.13 19.89
N ALA A 291 25.49 8.04 20.13
CA ALA A 291 24.09 7.85 19.79
C ALA A 291 23.89 7.88 18.27
N THR A 292 24.38 8.92 17.58
CA THR A 292 24.20 9.03 16.12
C THR A 292 24.90 7.92 15.35
N VAL A 293 26.08 7.45 15.84
CA VAL A 293 26.77 6.29 15.25
C VAL A 293 25.99 5.00 15.44
N ALA A 294 25.45 4.76 16.65
CA ALA A 294 24.71 3.53 16.95
C ALA A 294 23.39 3.44 16.16
N PHE A 295 22.65 4.55 16.09
CA PHE A 295 21.37 4.60 15.37
C PHE A 295 21.49 4.89 13.87
N GLY A 296 22.63 5.39 13.39
CA GLY A 296 22.95 5.62 11.97
C GLY A 296 23.61 4.41 11.29
N THR A 297 23.77 3.29 11.98
CA THR A 297 24.25 2.06 11.34
C THR A 297 23.15 1.52 10.41
N PRO A 298 23.41 1.35 9.10
CA PRO A 298 22.42 0.85 8.15
C PRO A 298 21.86 -0.51 8.57
N ILE A 299 20.54 -0.63 8.54
CA ILE A 299 19.83 -1.88 8.85
C ILE A 299 19.54 -2.60 7.52
N PRO A 300 20.20 -3.74 7.23
CA PRO A 300 19.96 -4.49 6.01
C PRO A 300 18.50 -4.93 5.90
N LYS A 301 17.87 -4.68 4.74
CA LYS A 301 16.54 -5.16 4.39
C LYS A 301 16.63 -6.21 3.29
N ASN A 302 17.44 -5.97 2.25
CA ASN A 302 17.72 -6.90 1.17
C ASN A 302 16.43 -7.55 0.58
N TYR A 303 15.34 -6.76 0.47
CA TYR A 303 14.07 -7.26 -0.02
C TYR A 303 14.21 -7.87 -1.42
N GLU A 304 13.40 -8.89 -1.68
CA GLU A 304 13.37 -9.61 -2.95
C GLU A 304 12.13 -9.19 -3.76
N ASN A 305 12.25 -9.27 -5.09
CA ASN A 305 11.13 -8.98 -5.97
C ASN A 305 10.07 -10.08 -5.84
N THR A 306 8.81 -9.68 -5.72
CA THR A 306 7.67 -10.58 -5.48
C THR A 306 6.71 -10.64 -6.64
N ASN A 307 5.92 -11.69 -6.65
CA ASN A 307 4.80 -11.88 -7.55
C ASN A 307 3.49 -11.89 -6.75
N THR A 308 2.44 -11.31 -7.34
CA THR A 308 1.08 -11.45 -6.83
C THR A 308 0.20 -11.98 -7.95
N TYR A 309 -0.61 -12.98 -7.65
CA TYR A 309 -1.56 -13.61 -8.57
C TYR A 309 -2.97 -13.32 -8.09
N ARG A 310 -3.81 -12.75 -8.95
CA ARG A 310 -5.16 -12.34 -8.61
C ARG A 310 -6.16 -12.89 -9.61
N LEU A 311 -7.33 -13.30 -9.12
CA LEU A 311 -8.47 -13.71 -9.93
C LEU A 311 -9.71 -12.98 -9.42
N GLY A 312 -10.38 -12.26 -10.31
CA GLY A 312 -11.59 -11.51 -10.06
C GLY A 312 -12.77 -12.04 -10.87
N LEU A 313 -13.94 -12.03 -10.26
CA LEU A 313 -15.22 -12.36 -10.89
C LEU A 313 -16.16 -11.18 -10.71
N THR A 314 -16.73 -10.69 -11.84
CA THR A 314 -17.77 -9.66 -11.85
C THR A 314 -19.00 -10.20 -12.57
N GLN A 315 -20.16 -10.14 -11.92
CA GLN A 315 -21.44 -10.54 -12.49
C GLN A 315 -22.39 -9.35 -12.51
N LYS A 316 -22.82 -8.95 -13.69
CA LYS A 316 -23.87 -7.94 -13.84
C LYS A 316 -25.27 -8.59 -13.88
N ILE A 317 -26.19 -8.07 -13.08
CA ILE A 317 -27.57 -8.54 -12.95
C ILE A 317 -28.46 -7.29 -12.91
N ASP A 318 -28.97 -6.86 -14.04
CA ASP A 318 -29.76 -5.61 -14.18
C ASP A 318 -29.00 -4.39 -13.57
N LYS A 319 -29.51 -3.89 -12.44
CA LYS A 319 -28.94 -2.75 -11.70
C LYS A 319 -27.89 -3.16 -10.66
N LEU A 320 -27.71 -4.44 -10.41
CA LEU A 320 -26.76 -4.97 -9.44
C LEU A 320 -25.51 -5.47 -10.18
N THR A 321 -24.34 -5.12 -9.67
CA THR A 321 -23.07 -5.71 -10.05
C THR A 321 -22.49 -6.41 -8.83
N ALA A 322 -22.42 -7.72 -8.85
CA ALA A 322 -21.79 -8.54 -7.80
C ALA A 322 -20.33 -8.83 -8.18
N MET A 323 -19.44 -8.82 -7.19
CA MET A 323 -18.00 -8.98 -7.38
C MET A 323 -17.42 -9.90 -6.32
N ALA A 324 -16.41 -10.70 -6.70
CA ALA A 324 -15.64 -11.52 -5.79
C ALA A 324 -14.18 -11.60 -6.27
N GLY A 325 -13.25 -11.73 -5.36
CA GLY A 325 -11.82 -11.83 -5.67
C GLY A 325 -11.08 -12.79 -4.75
N ILE A 326 -10.02 -13.39 -5.30
CA ILE A 326 -9.02 -14.16 -4.57
C ILE A 326 -7.64 -13.76 -5.06
N ALA A 327 -6.68 -13.64 -4.14
CA ALA A 327 -5.30 -13.41 -4.50
C ALA A 327 -4.34 -14.19 -3.59
N TYR A 328 -3.15 -14.44 -4.14
CA TYR A 328 -1.99 -14.92 -3.40
C TYR A 328 -0.85 -13.93 -3.60
N ASP A 329 -0.27 -13.45 -2.50
CA ASP A 329 0.75 -12.42 -2.48
C ASP A 329 2.01 -12.90 -1.77
N GLU A 330 3.17 -12.82 -2.46
CA GLU A 330 4.46 -13.23 -1.93
C GLU A 330 5.05 -12.14 -1.05
N SER A 331 5.67 -12.54 0.06
CA SER A 331 6.41 -11.63 0.94
C SER A 331 7.78 -11.28 0.36
N PRO A 332 8.16 -9.98 0.32
CA PRO A 332 9.48 -9.55 -0.13
C PRO A 332 10.60 -9.75 0.89
N THR A 333 10.27 -10.00 2.16
CA THR A 333 11.24 -9.91 3.26
C THR A 333 12.00 -11.21 3.42
N PRO A 334 13.35 -11.24 3.24
CA PRO A 334 14.15 -12.42 3.55
C PRO A 334 14.12 -12.72 5.06
N GLU A 335 14.23 -14.00 5.42
CA GLU A 335 14.27 -14.43 6.82
C GLU A 335 15.39 -13.73 7.60
N ALA A 336 16.57 -13.61 7.00
CA ALA A 336 17.76 -13.02 7.63
C ALA A 336 17.61 -11.54 8.01
N THR A 337 16.64 -10.81 7.41
CA THR A 337 16.47 -9.38 7.63
C THR A 337 15.06 -9.00 8.09
N LEU A 338 14.22 -10.00 8.39
CA LEU A 338 12.89 -9.77 8.93
C LEU A 338 12.99 -9.14 10.33
N GLY A 339 12.27 -8.06 10.56
CA GLY A 339 12.25 -7.34 11.83
C GLY A 339 10.84 -7.20 12.41
N TYR A 340 10.77 -6.76 13.66
CA TYR A 340 9.49 -6.54 14.36
C TYR A 340 8.68 -5.37 13.79
N GLU A 341 9.32 -4.46 13.04
CA GLU A 341 8.64 -3.33 12.39
C GLU A 341 7.74 -3.76 11.24
N LEU A 342 8.09 -4.85 10.56
CA LEU A 342 7.31 -5.45 9.47
C LEU A 342 7.53 -6.97 9.45
N PRO A 343 6.88 -7.72 10.36
CA PRO A 343 6.92 -9.18 10.38
C PRO A 343 6.03 -9.72 9.27
N ASP A 344 6.55 -9.70 8.04
CA ASP A 344 5.83 -10.02 6.82
C ASP A 344 5.94 -11.51 6.44
N SER A 345 4.91 -12.03 5.78
CA SER A 345 4.82 -13.39 5.25
C SER A 345 3.93 -13.41 4.02
N ASN A 346 3.93 -14.52 3.27
CA ASN A 346 2.97 -14.71 2.19
C ASN A 346 1.54 -14.62 2.71
N ALA A 347 0.62 -14.24 1.83
CA ALA A 347 -0.77 -14.03 2.22
C ALA A 347 -1.77 -14.55 1.19
N TRP A 348 -2.91 -15.02 1.70
CA TRP A 348 -4.12 -15.26 0.94
C TRP A 348 -5.12 -14.13 1.18
N ILE A 349 -5.66 -13.59 0.09
CA ILE A 349 -6.64 -12.51 0.10
C ILE A 349 -7.96 -13.04 -0.46
N PHE A 350 -9.05 -12.79 0.26
CA PHE A 350 -10.42 -13.11 -0.18
C PHE A 350 -11.27 -11.88 -0.07
N SER A 351 -12.08 -11.62 -1.10
CA SER A 351 -12.92 -10.43 -1.16
C SER A 351 -14.24 -10.69 -1.84
N LEU A 352 -15.22 -9.85 -1.50
CA LEU A 352 -16.51 -9.79 -2.15
C LEU A 352 -17.11 -8.38 -2.01
N GLY A 353 -17.98 -8.03 -2.94
CA GLY A 353 -18.66 -6.74 -2.90
C GLY A 353 -19.77 -6.64 -3.92
N ALA A 354 -20.49 -5.54 -3.88
CA ALA A 354 -21.54 -5.25 -4.82
C ALA A 354 -21.72 -3.75 -5.04
N ARG A 355 -22.16 -3.38 -6.24
CA ARG A 355 -22.66 -2.05 -6.59
C ARG A 355 -24.12 -2.14 -6.98
N TYR A 356 -24.88 -1.09 -6.68
CA TYR A 356 -26.27 -0.96 -7.07
C TYR A 356 -26.52 0.40 -7.71
N GLN A 357 -27.02 0.40 -8.94
CA GLN A 357 -27.41 1.59 -9.66
C GLN A 357 -28.76 2.12 -9.17
N ILE A 358 -28.77 3.15 -8.33
CA ILE A 358 -29.98 3.76 -7.76
C ILE A 358 -30.74 4.49 -8.87
N THR A 359 -30.02 5.31 -9.65
CA THR A 359 -30.54 6.05 -10.81
C THR A 359 -29.54 5.94 -11.96
N PRO A 360 -29.84 6.42 -13.17
CA PRO A 360 -28.85 6.49 -14.25
C PRO A 360 -27.58 7.29 -13.91
N SER A 361 -27.65 8.20 -12.92
CA SER A 361 -26.55 9.06 -12.51
C SER A 361 -25.88 8.66 -11.19
N TRP A 362 -26.48 7.80 -10.38
CA TRP A 362 -25.98 7.46 -9.06
C TRP A 362 -25.81 5.96 -8.86
N ASN A 363 -24.64 5.59 -8.41
CA ASN A 363 -24.26 4.23 -8.08
C ASN A 363 -23.69 4.20 -6.66
N ILE A 364 -24.09 3.23 -5.85
CA ILE A 364 -23.55 3.01 -4.49
C ILE A 364 -23.01 1.60 -4.40
N GLY A 365 -22.11 1.37 -3.47
CA GLY A 365 -21.60 0.02 -3.26
C GLY A 365 -21.01 -0.21 -1.89
N LEU A 366 -20.81 -1.49 -1.59
CA LEU A 366 -20.17 -1.99 -0.39
C LEU A 366 -19.27 -3.17 -0.76
N ALA A 367 -18.07 -3.21 -0.19
CA ALA A 367 -17.12 -4.30 -0.38
C ALA A 367 -16.47 -4.69 0.95
N GLY A 368 -16.07 -5.95 1.05
CA GLY A 368 -15.30 -6.49 2.17
C GLY A 368 -14.16 -7.35 1.67
N LEU A 369 -13.05 -7.29 2.39
CA LEU A 369 -11.84 -8.06 2.09
C LEU A 369 -11.19 -8.53 3.39
N VAL A 370 -10.64 -9.73 3.36
CA VAL A 370 -9.74 -10.25 4.39
C VAL A 370 -8.42 -10.68 3.74
N ASP A 371 -7.34 -10.16 4.30
CA ASP A 371 -5.96 -10.57 4.03
C ASP A 371 -5.49 -11.44 5.20
N MET A 372 -5.05 -12.65 4.91
CA MET A 372 -4.62 -13.63 5.90
C MET A 372 -3.17 -14.03 5.63
N LYS A 373 -2.27 -13.52 6.46
CA LYS A 373 -0.86 -13.89 6.40
C LYS A 373 -0.62 -15.29 6.96
N GLU A 374 0.27 -16.01 6.32
CA GLU A 374 0.77 -17.30 6.81
C GLU A 374 1.59 -17.10 8.09
N SER A 375 1.59 -18.08 8.99
CA SER A 375 2.55 -18.11 10.10
C SER A 375 3.97 -18.22 9.54
N ARG A 376 4.92 -17.54 10.18
CA ARG A 376 6.31 -17.51 9.74
C ARG A 376 7.27 -17.77 10.87
N GLU A 377 7.98 -18.87 10.77
CA GLU A 377 9.11 -19.21 11.65
C GLU A 377 10.39 -18.50 11.15
N VAL A 378 11.19 -17.98 12.07
CA VAL A 378 12.38 -17.18 11.80
C VAL A 378 13.50 -17.62 12.73
N HIS A 379 14.70 -17.86 12.16
CA HIS A 379 15.89 -18.28 12.88
C HIS A 379 17.09 -17.42 12.47
N GLN A 380 17.26 -16.27 13.12
CA GLN A 380 18.39 -15.38 12.85
C GLN A 380 19.55 -15.69 13.82
N SER A 381 20.76 -15.83 13.27
CA SER A 381 21.98 -16.10 14.04
C SER A 381 22.77 -14.85 14.41
N SER A 382 22.43 -13.69 13.83
CA SER A 382 23.16 -12.43 14.01
C SER A 382 22.24 -11.23 13.90
N GLY A 383 22.67 -10.08 14.41
CA GLY A 383 21.96 -8.82 14.40
C GLY A 383 21.92 -8.18 15.78
N SER A 384 21.56 -6.91 15.86
CA SER A 384 21.43 -6.17 17.12
C SER A 384 20.22 -6.60 17.96
N ASN A 385 19.20 -7.16 17.32
CA ASN A 385 17.99 -7.70 17.93
C ASN A 385 17.49 -8.88 17.08
N PRO A 386 18.19 -10.04 17.11
CA PRO A 386 17.88 -11.15 16.23
C PRO A 386 16.51 -11.76 16.56
N VAL A 387 15.74 -12.04 15.52
CA VAL A 387 14.43 -12.69 15.63
C VAL A 387 14.63 -14.20 15.60
N ASN A 388 14.22 -14.88 16.68
CA ASN A 388 14.21 -16.33 16.79
C ASN A 388 12.88 -16.79 17.38
N GLY A 389 11.96 -17.23 16.52
CA GLY A 389 10.62 -17.60 16.93
C GLY A 389 9.65 -17.57 15.78
N GLU A 390 8.36 -17.61 16.09
CA GLU A 390 7.27 -17.64 15.13
C GLU A 390 6.42 -16.38 15.24
N PHE A 391 6.12 -15.76 14.09
CA PHE A 391 5.06 -14.79 13.93
C PHE A 391 3.79 -15.46 13.41
N SER A 392 2.63 -15.17 14.03
CA SER A 392 1.35 -15.75 13.66
C SER A 392 0.19 -14.77 13.86
N ASN A 393 -1.01 -15.18 13.43
CA ASN A 393 -2.27 -14.44 13.60
C ASN A 393 -2.34 -13.07 12.89
N ALA A 394 -1.46 -12.77 11.97
CA ALA A 394 -1.49 -11.53 11.22
C ALA A 394 -2.63 -11.53 10.19
N LYS A 395 -3.59 -10.59 10.34
CA LYS A 395 -4.73 -10.42 9.43
C LYS A 395 -5.05 -8.94 9.26
N ALA A 396 -5.52 -8.58 8.06
CA ALA A 396 -6.14 -7.30 7.82
C ALA A 396 -7.57 -7.48 7.29
N TYR A 397 -8.46 -6.60 7.71
CA TYR A 397 -9.86 -6.57 7.30
C TYR A 397 -10.16 -5.20 6.69
N LEU A 398 -10.68 -5.18 5.48
CA LEU A 398 -11.12 -3.97 4.81
C LEU A 398 -12.62 -4.00 4.61
N VAL A 399 -13.28 -2.86 4.88
CA VAL A 399 -14.67 -2.63 4.53
C VAL A 399 -14.75 -1.29 3.83
N THR A 400 -15.13 -1.29 2.56
CA THR A 400 -15.21 -0.10 1.71
C THR A 400 -16.67 0.20 1.35
N ALA A 401 -17.12 1.41 1.62
CA ALA A 401 -18.38 1.95 1.10
C ALA A 401 -18.07 3.06 0.11
N GLY A 402 -18.78 3.08 -1.02
CA GLY A 402 -18.51 4.02 -2.10
C GLY A 402 -19.78 4.55 -2.78
N ILE A 403 -19.64 5.73 -3.36
CA ILE A 403 -20.65 6.38 -4.18
C ILE A 403 -20.01 6.94 -5.43
N GLU A 404 -20.61 6.64 -6.59
CA GLU A 404 -20.22 7.17 -7.89
C GLU A 404 -21.32 8.03 -8.47
N TYR A 405 -20.95 9.19 -9.00
CA TYR A 405 -21.82 10.14 -9.70
C TYR A 405 -21.42 10.27 -11.16
N ARG A 406 -22.37 10.09 -12.04
CA ARG A 406 -22.27 10.24 -13.49
C ARG A 406 -22.97 11.53 -13.94
N PHE A 407 -22.26 12.41 -14.67
CA PHE A 407 -22.73 13.72 -15.12
C PHE A 407 -22.44 14.04 -16.60
#